data_ba9a47e4707750abc30c90fdf68751bd
#
_entry.id   ba9a47e4707750abc30c90fdf68751bd
#
_cell.length_a   1.000
_cell.length_b   1.000
_cell.length_c   1.000
_cell.angle_alpha   90.00
_cell.angle_beta   90.00
_cell.angle_gamma   90.00
#
_symmetry.space_group_name_H-M   'P 1'
#
loop_
_entity.id
_entity.type
_entity.pdbx_description
1 polymer ?
#
loop_
_entity_poly.entity_id
_entity_poly.type
_entity_poly.pdbx_seq_one_letter_code
_entity_poly.pdbx_strand_id
1 'polypeptide(L)'
;LGEGTDEYKNPVEFFRRTYLTESLKGMLVGAVQRLTVGGGDPVVQLQTNFGGGKTHSMLALYHLFSGIAPTELAGIDEVMAAAGASRIPTARRVVLVGNKISPGNPATKPDGTIVRTLWGELAWQLGGQKAFARLAADDEQATSPGDVLRELFNDYGPCVILVDEWVAYARQLHDQSDLPAGGFETQFTFA
;
A
#
# COMPACT_ATOMS: atom_id res chain seq x y z
N LEU A 1 -9.81 5.40 -1.68
CA LEU A 1 -10.51 5.00 -0.44
C LEU A 1 -11.55 6.02 0.06
N GLY A 2 -11.74 7.14 -0.62
CA GLY A 2 -12.78 8.13 -0.30
C GLY A 2 -14.19 7.82 -0.83
N GLU A 3 -14.31 6.86 -1.74
CA GLU A 3 -15.55 6.51 -2.44
C GLU A 3 -15.98 5.10 -2.00
N GLY A 4 -16.81 5.01 -0.98
CA GLY A 4 -17.35 3.73 -0.51
C GLY A 4 -18.45 3.98 0.50
N THR A 5 -19.28 2.97 0.76
CA THR A 5 -20.26 3.00 1.84
C THR A 5 -19.56 3.05 3.19
N ASP A 6 -20.21 3.54 4.23
CA ASP A 6 -19.64 3.69 5.58
C ASP A 6 -19.08 2.37 6.13
N GLU A 7 -19.65 1.24 5.72
CA GLU A 7 -19.17 -0.11 6.09
C GLU A 7 -17.73 -0.41 5.60
N TYR A 8 -17.29 0.20 4.49
CA TYR A 8 -15.93 0.05 3.97
C TYR A 8 -14.97 1.14 4.47
N LYS A 9 -15.48 2.21 5.05
CA LYS A 9 -14.68 3.34 5.57
C LYS A 9 -14.34 3.19 7.04
N ASN A 10 -15.24 2.60 7.82
CA ASN A 10 -15.08 2.46 9.26
C ASN A 10 -14.46 1.10 9.60
N PRO A 11 -13.26 1.06 10.23
CA PRO A 11 -12.58 -0.18 10.58
C PRO A 11 -13.41 -1.13 11.46
N VAL A 12 -14.13 -0.60 12.44
CA VAL A 12 -14.95 -1.39 13.36
C VAL A 12 -16.12 -2.05 12.61
N GLU A 13 -16.84 -1.27 11.79
CA GLU A 13 -17.95 -1.79 10.97
C GLU A 13 -17.45 -2.78 9.93
N PHE A 14 -16.30 -2.53 9.33
CA PHE A 14 -15.67 -3.43 8.37
C PHE A 14 -15.41 -4.80 8.99
N PHE A 15 -14.71 -4.87 10.12
CA PHE A 15 -14.40 -6.15 10.78
C PHE A 15 -15.62 -6.82 11.36
N ARG A 16 -16.60 -6.07 11.86
CA ARG A 16 -17.87 -6.64 12.35
C ARG A 16 -18.63 -7.41 11.26
N ARG A 17 -18.49 -7.01 9.99
CA ARG A 17 -19.18 -7.61 8.83
C ARG A 17 -18.29 -8.55 8.01
N THR A 18 -17.01 -8.61 8.33
CA THR A 18 -16.05 -9.44 7.61
C THR A 18 -15.99 -10.83 8.22
N TYR A 19 -16.26 -11.84 7.40
CA TYR A 19 -15.95 -13.20 7.78
C TYR A 19 -14.44 -13.46 7.58
N LEU A 20 -13.72 -13.71 8.67
CA LEU A 20 -12.29 -13.99 8.65
C LEU A 20 -12.06 -15.44 8.23
N THR A 21 -11.88 -15.67 6.93
CA THR A 21 -11.46 -16.99 6.42
C THR A 21 -10.06 -17.33 6.90
N GLU A 22 -9.68 -18.62 6.89
CA GLU A 22 -8.33 -19.05 7.28
C GLU A 22 -7.23 -18.37 6.45
N SER A 23 -7.48 -18.20 5.15
CA SER A 23 -6.54 -17.47 4.27
C SER A 23 -6.38 -16.00 4.67
N LEU A 24 -7.49 -15.32 4.96
CA LEU A 24 -7.45 -13.92 5.40
C LEU A 24 -6.79 -13.80 6.78
N LYS A 25 -7.13 -14.67 7.74
CA LYS A 25 -6.45 -14.73 9.05
C LYS A 25 -4.95 -14.93 8.90
N GLY A 26 -4.52 -15.90 8.10
CA GLY A 26 -3.10 -16.17 7.85
C GLY A 26 -2.35 -14.95 7.31
N MET A 27 -2.94 -14.21 6.37
CA MET A 27 -2.37 -12.98 5.83
C MET A 27 -2.26 -11.88 6.91
N LEU A 28 -3.30 -11.68 7.72
CA LEU A 28 -3.29 -10.69 8.81
C LEU A 28 -2.27 -11.06 9.89
N VAL A 29 -2.17 -12.34 10.26
CA VAL A 29 -1.15 -12.86 11.19
C VAL A 29 0.25 -12.58 10.67
N GLY A 30 0.54 -12.92 9.42
CA GLY A 30 1.83 -12.64 8.79
C GLY A 30 2.20 -11.16 8.79
N ALA A 31 1.24 -10.29 8.49
CA ALA A 31 1.45 -8.84 8.52
C ALA A 31 1.73 -8.31 9.94
N VAL A 32 0.99 -8.79 10.96
CA VAL A 32 1.26 -8.43 12.36
C VAL A 32 2.65 -8.92 12.77
N GLN A 33 3.00 -10.18 12.48
CA GLN A 33 4.32 -10.73 12.78
C GLN A 33 5.43 -9.93 12.12
N ARG A 34 5.27 -9.56 10.84
CA ARG A 34 6.25 -8.77 10.10
C ARG A 34 6.55 -7.44 10.78
N LEU A 35 5.52 -6.75 11.24
CA LEU A 35 5.67 -5.40 11.80
C LEU A 35 5.90 -5.39 13.33
N THR A 36 5.88 -6.53 14.01
CA THR A 36 6.08 -6.61 15.48
C THR A 36 7.29 -7.41 15.89
N VAL A 37 7.33 -8.68 15.52
CA VAL A 37 8.32 -9.64 16.02
C VAL A 37 9.42 -9.98 15.00
N GLY A 38 9.38 -9.37 13.82
CA GLY A 38 10.38 -9.58 12.77
C GLY A 38 10.20 -10.90 12.00
N GLY A 39 9.04 -11.54 12.13
CA GLY A 39 8.62 -12.70 11.31
C GLY A 39 7.80 -12.27 10.10
N GLY A 40 7.24 -13.23 9.36
CA GLY A 40 6.38 -13.00 8.21
C GLY A 40 7.11 -12.49 6.95
N ASP A 41 6.44 -12.62 5.83
CA ASP A 41 6.99 -12.24 4.52
C ASP A 41 6.94 -10.72 4.32
N PRO A 42 7.99 -10.09 3.78
CA PRO A 42 7.99 -8.66 3.50
C PRO A 42 7.11 -8.29 2.31
N VAL A 43 6.91 -9.22 1.38
CA VAL A 43 6.09 -9.06 0.18
C VAL A 43 5.12 -10.22 0.07
N VAL A 44 3.83 -9.91 -0.09
CA VAL A 44 2.77 -10.91 -0.25
C VAL A 44 2.02 -10.63 -1.54
N GLN A 45 2.04 -11.60 -2.46
CA GLN A 45 1.29 -11.54 -3.69
C GLN A 45 -0.05 -12.27 -3.56
N LEU A 46 -1.15 -11.53 -3.72
CA LEU A 46 -2.49 -12.10 -3.70
C LEU A 46 -2.88 -12.58 -5.10
N GLN A 47 -2.88 -13.88 -5.30
CA GLN A 47 -3.34 -14.52 -6.53
C GLN A 47 -4.68 -15.20 -6.28
N THR A 48 -5.75 -14.70 -6.88
CA THR A 48 -7.08 -15.30 -6.81
C THR A 48 -7.75 -15.19 -8.18
N ASN A 49 -8.72 -16.05 -8.43
CA ASN A 49 -9.60 -15.90 -9.58
C ASN A 49 -10.38 -14.57 -9.49
N PHE A 50 -10.95 -14.13 -10.61
CA PHE A 50 -11.77 -12.92 -10.64
C PHE A 50 -12.88 -12.99 -9.57
N GLY A 51 -13.01 -11.92 -8.78
CA GLY A 51 -13.97 -11.88 -7.66
C GLY A 51 -13.50 -12.53 -6.35
N GLY A 52 -12.26 -13.02 -6.27
CA GLY A 52 -11.72 -13.76 -5.12
C GLY A 52 -11.35 -12.93 -3.88
N GLY A 53 -11.91 -11.73 -3.69
CA GLY A 53 -11.75 -10.96 -2.46
C GLY A 53 -10.41 -10.23 -2.26
N LYS A 54 -9.58 -10.05 -3.32
CA LYS A 54 -8.29 -9.33 -3.22
C LYS A 54 -8.42 -7.94 -2.59
N THR A 55 -9.30 -7.11 -3.14
CA THR A 55 -9.53 -5.75 -2.62
C THR A 55 -10.05 -5.78 -1.19
N HIS A 56 -10.92 -6.74 -0.85
CA HIS A 56 -11.39 -6.92 0.52
C HIS A 56 -10.27 -7.30 1.48
N SER A 57 -9.37 -8.18 1.07
CA SER A 57 -8.19 -8.57 1.86
C SER A 57 -7.22 -7.39 2.07
N MET A 58 -7.02 -6.56 1.05
CA MET A 58 -6.22 -5.33 1.18
C MET A 58 -6.89 -4.30 2.09
N LEU A 59 -8.22 -4.17 2.04
CA LEU A 59 -8.96 -3.32 2.98
C LEU A 59 -8.83 -3.81 4.42
N ALA A 60 -8.85 -5.13 4.64
CA ALA A 60 -8.62 -5.70 5.96
C ALA A 60 -7.24 -5.31 6.51
N LEU A 61 -6.17 -5.41 5.69
CA LEU A 61 -4.84 -4.93 6.07
C LEU A 61 -4.82 -3.42 6.34
N TYR A 62 -5.46 -2.64 5.48
CA TYR A 62 -5.54 -1.19 5.64
C TYR A 62 -6.20 -0.80 6.96
N HIS A 63 -7.28 -1.47 7.33
CA HIS A 63 -8.01 -1.21 8.56
C HIS A 63 -7.34 -1.77 9.80
N LEU A 64 -6.64 -2.90 9.68
CA LEU A 64 -5.88 -3.49 10.78
C LEU A 64 -4.83 -2.50 11.34
N PHE A 65 -4.19 -1.74 10.46
CA PHE A 65 -3.18 -0.74 10.84
C PHE A 65 -3.74 0.70 10.93
N SER A 66 -5.04 0.84 11.18
CA SER A 66 -5.71 2.15 11.30
C SER A 66 -5.40 2.90 12.59
N GLY A 67 -4.82 2.23 13.60
CA GLY A 67 -4.59 2.78 14.93
C GLY A 67 -5.77 2.55 15.89
N ILE A 68 -6.84 1.90 15.44
CA ILE A 68 -7.95 1.45 16.30
C ILE A 68 -7.45 0.31 17.20
N ALA A 69 -7.91 0.25 18.45
CA ALA A 69 -7.52 -0.80 19.36
C ALA A 69 -7.96 -2.17 18.84
N PRO A 70 -7.10 -3.22 18.91
CA PRO A 70 -7.45 -4.56 18.43
C PRO A 70 -8.75 -5.11 19.04
N THR A 71 -9.04 -4.75 20.27
CA THR A 71 -10.24 -5.15 21.01
C THR A 71 -11.54 -4.60 20.44
N GLU A 72 -11.47 -3.54 19.63
CA GLU A 72 -12.62 -2.95 18.94
C GLU A 72 -12.86 -3.59 17.54
N LEU A 73 -11.90 -4.38 17.05
CA LEU A 73 -11.94 -5.01 15.74
C LEU A 73 -12.35 -6.49 15.89
N ALA A 74 -13.53 -6.85 15.43
CA ALA A 74 -14.08 -8.19 15.61
C ALA A 74 -13.16 -9.28 15.00
N GLY A 75 -12.81 -10.29 15.81
CA GLY A 75 -11.97 -11.43 15.42
C GLY A 75 -10.46 -11.14 15.36
N ILE A 76 -10.03 -9.91 15.66
CA ILE A 76 -8.60 -9.56 15.63
C ILE A 76 -7.86 -10.04 16.89
N ASP A 77 -8.55 -10.33 17.97
CA ASP A 77 -8.00 -11.04 19.14
C ASP A 77 -7.40 -12.39 18.77
N GLU A 78 -8.08 -13.19 17.93
CA GLU A 78 -7.55 -14.46 17.42
C GLU A 78 -6.30 -14.27 16.55
N VAL A 79 -6.29 -13.23 15.70
CA VAL A 79 -5.15 -12.86 14.86
C VAL A 79 -3.95 -12.48 15.73
N MET A 80 -4.17 -11.68 16.78
CA MET A 80 -3.13 -11.26 17.72
C MET A 80 -2.55 -12.43 18.48
N ALA A 81 -3.41 -13.33 18.99
CA ALA A 81 -2.98 -14.53 19.68
C ALA A 81 -2.14 -15.44 18.77
N ALA A 82 -2.59 -15.67 17.53
CA ALA A 82 -1.86 -16.47 16.55
C ALA A 82 -0.53 -15.84 16.12
N ALA A 83 -0.47 -14.51 16.06
CA ALA A 83 0.76 -13.77 15.74
C ALA A 83 1.75 -13.74 16.93
N GLY A 84 1.34 -14.09 18.14
CA GLY A 84 2.15 -13.92 19.35
C GLY A 84 2.42 -12.46 19.70
N ALA A 85 1.53 -11.55 19.28
CA ALA A 85 1.70 -10.12 19.44
C ALA A 85 0.75 -9.55 20.50
N SER A 86 1.25 -8.69 21.37
CA SER A 86 0.46 -8.02 22.40
C SER A 86 -0.14 -6.68 21.95
N ARG A 87 0.34 -6.15 20.82
CA ARG A 87 -0.14 -4.88 20.24
C ARG A 87 0.01 -4.88 18.72
N ILE A 88 -0.79 -4.08 18.05
CA ILE A 88 -0.59 -3.73 16.63
C ILE A 88 0.20 -2.42 16.60
N PRO A 89 1.34 -2.34 15.89
CA PRO A 89 2.08 -1.09 15.76
C PRO A 89 1.29 -0.10 14.92
N THR A 90 1.42 1.18 15.21
CA THR A 90 0.97 2.22 14.28
C THR A 90 1.86 2.17 13.03
N ALA A 91 1.26 1.94 11.88
CA ALA A 91 1.97 1.91 10.61
C ALA A 91 1.43 2.95 9.63
N ARG A 92 2.32 3.53 8.83
CA ARG A 92 1.89 4.34 7.68
C ARG A 92 1.28 3.43 6.63
N ARG A 93 0.24 3.92 5.96
CA ARG A 93 -0.51 3.13 4.97
C ARG A 93 -0.46 3.83 3.63
N VAL A 94 0.17 3.18 2.67
CA VAL A 94 0.25 3.62 1.28
C VAL A 94 -0.68 2.77 0.44
N VAL A 95 -1.47 3.40 -0.43
CA VAL A 95 -2.37 2.69 -1.34
C VAL A 95 -2.14 3.17 -2.75
N LEU A 96 -1.68 2.27 -3.60
CA LEU A 96 -1.47 2.49 -5.03
C LEU A 96 -2.52 1.67 -5.80
N VAL A 97 -3.36 2.35 -6.57
CA VAL A 97 -4.41 1.70 -7.37
C VAL A 97 -4.14 1.99 -8.84
N GLY A 98 -3.66 0.99 -9.57
CA GLY A 98 -3.12 1.14 -10.90
C GLY A 98 -4.08 1.71 -11.95
N ASN A 99 -5.39 1.48 -11.80
CA ASN A 99 -6.39 2.06 -12.69
C ASN A 99 -6.80 3.50 -12.31
N LYS A 100 -6.27 4.04 -11.19
CA LYS A 100 -6.48 5.42 -10.74
C LYS A 100 -5.25 6.31 -10.94
N ILE A 101 -4.13 5.73 -11.33
CA ILE A 101 -2.88 6.44 -11.59
C ILE A 101 -2.65 6.45 -13.10
N SER A 102 -2.50 7.63 -13.67
CA SER A 102 -2.27 7.79 -15.11
C SER A 102 -0.79 8.03 -15.39
N PRO A 103 -0.11 7.14 -16.13
CA PRO A 103 1.30 7.35 -16.51
C PRO A 103 1.51 8.59 -17.38
N GLY A 104 0.50 8.98 -18.16
CA GLY A 104 0.55 10.11 -19.08
C GLY A 104 0.16 11.47 -18.47
N ASN A 105 -0.42 11.47 -17.26
CA ASN A 105 -0.93 12.70 -16.63
C ASN A 105 -0.43 12.82 -15.19
N PRO A 106 0.55 13.71 -14.94
CA PRO A 106 1.01 14.00 -13.59
C PRO A 106 -0.12 14.44 -12.66
N ALA A 107 -0.08 13.98 -11.42
CA ALA A 107 -1.08 14.31 -10.41
C ALA A 107 -0.60 15.50 -9.55
N THR A 108 -1.42 16.54 -9.45
CA THR A 108 -1.15 17.65 -8.52
C THR A 108 -1.79 17.37 -7.17
N LYS A 109 -0.97 17.34 -6.13
CA LYS A 109 -1.40 17.11 -4.74
C LYS A 109 -1.95 18.38 -4.10
N PRO A 110 -2.69 18.26 -2.97
CA PRO A 110 -3.26 19.44 -2.28
C PRO A 110 -2.22 20.48 -1.83
N ASP A 111 -0.98 20.06 -1.59
CA ASP A 111 0.15 20.92 -1.22
C ASP A 111 0.91 21.50 -2.45
N GLY A 112 0.41 21.28 -3.65
CA GLY A 112 1.01 21.74 -4.90
C GLY A 112 2.10 20.82 -5.46
N THR A 113 2.45 19.72 -4.79
CA THR A 113 3.43 18.75 -5.29
C THR A 113 2.91 18.09 -6.58
N ILE A 114 3.74 18.06 -7.61
CA ILE A 114 3.43 17.38 -8.88
C ILE A 114 4.11 16.02 -8.86
N VAL A 115 3.32 14.97 -8.94
CA VAL A 115 3.77 13.57 -8.90
C VAL A 115 3.54 12.93 -10.26
N ARG A 116 4.55 12.27 -10.81
CA ARG A 116 4.53 11.65 -12.15
C ARG A 116 4.60 10.14 -12.10
N THR A 117 5.27 9.60 -11.09
CA THR A 117 5.64 8.18 -11.01
C THR A 117 4.96 7.47 -9.84
N LEU A 118 4.97 6.12 -9.86
CA LEU A 118 4.47 5.33 -8.73
C LEU A 118 5.30 5.54 -7.47
N TRP A 119 6.62 5.65 -7.60
CA TRP A 119 7.50 5.93 -6.45
C TRP A 119 7.32 7.35 -5.92
N GLY A 120 7.04 8.32 -6.78
CA GLY A 120 6.65 9.65 -6.36
C GLY A 120 5.36 9.64 -5.55
N GLU A 121 4.35 8.91 -6.02
CA GLU A 121 3.08 8.71 -5.31
C GLU A 121 3.29 8.04 -3.95
N LEU A 122 4.09 6.96 -3.93
CA LEU A 122 4.44 6.23 -2.72
C LEU A 122 5.14 7.16 -1.71
N ALA A 123 6.15 7.91 -2.13
CA ALA A 123 6.88 8.82 -1.25
C ALA A 123 5.97 9.91 -0.70
N TRP A 124 5.12 10.49 -1.54
CA TRP A 124 4.18 11.52 -1.09
C TRP A 124 3.17 10.97 -0.07
N GLN A 125 2.64 9.77 -0.26
CA GLN A 125 1.75 9.13 0.71
C GLN A 125 2.47 8.76 2.02
N LEU A 126 3.76 8.42 1.97
CA LEU A 126 4.56 8.11 3.17
C LEU A 126 4.81 9.33 4.04
N GLY A 127 5.20 10.46 3.46
CA GLY A 127 5.65 11.60 4.26
C GLY A 127 5.41 12.98 3.63
N GLY A 128 4.44 13.08 2.69
CA GLY A 128 4.07 14.34 2.04
C GLY A 128 5.21 14.93 1.21
N GLN A 129 5.16 16.23 1.03
CA GLN A 129 6.17 16.99 0.26
C GLN A 129 7.61 16.72 0.73
N LYS A 130 7.82 16.54 2.05
CA LYS A 130 9.15 16.31 2.61
C LYS A 130 9.76 14.99 2.16
N ALA A 131 8.99 13.91 2.14
CA ALA A 131 9.45 12.62 1.66
C ALA A 131 9.61 12.62 0.13
N PHE A 132 8.66 13.21 -0.59
CA PHE A 132 8.72 13.37 -2.04
C PHE A 132 9.97 14.13 -2.50
N ALA A 133 10.34 15.21 -1.81
CA ALA A 133 11.50 16.03 -2.16
C ALA A 133 12.82 15.25 -2.27
N ARG A 134 12.92 14.09 -1.60
CA ARG A 134 14.13 13.25 -1.62
C ARG A 134 14.33 12.51 -2.95
N LEU A 135 13.26 12.31 -3.70
CA LEU A 135 13.27 11.62 -5.00
C LEU A 135 12.63 12.46 -6.12
N ALA A 136 12.46 13.75 -5.89
CA ALA A 136 11.81 14.64 -6.85
C ALA A 136 12.49 14.66 -8.24
N ALA A 137 13.83 14.57 -8.27
CA ALA A 137 14.58 14.50 -9.52
C ALA A 137 14.32 13.17 -10.26
N ASP A 138 14.25 12.06 -9.53
CA ASP A 138 13.92 10.75 -10.11
C ASP A 138 12.47 10.69 -10.61
N ASP A 139 11.55 11.35 -9.89
CA ASP A 139 10.16 11.49 -10.34
C ASP A 139 10.05 12.35 -11.61
N GLU A 140 10.82 13.43 -11.69
CA GLU A 140 10.81 14.33 -12.84
C GLU A 140 11.41 13.69 -14.09
N GLN A 141 12.49 12.91 -13.92
CA GLN A 141 13.19 12.22 -15.00
C GLN A 141 12.64 10.82 -15.28
N ALA A 142 11.69 10.37 -14.50
CA ALA A 142 11.14 9.01 -14.53
C ALA A 142 12.25 7.92 -14.41
N THR A 143 13.21 8.15 -13.52
CA THR A 143 14.29 7.21 -13.22
C THR A 143 14.02 6.48 -11.91
N SER A 144 14.53 5.24 -11.79
CA SER A 144 14.38 4.47 -10.54
C SER A 144 15.12 5.16 -9.39
N PRO A 145 14.46 5.39 -8.24
CA PRO A 145 15.05 6.12 -7.12
C PRO A 145 16.08 5.32 -6.31
N GLY A 146 16.34 4.06 -6.66
CA GLY A 146 17.37 3.25 -6.03
C GLY A 146 17.30 3.21 -4.50
N ASP A 147 18.40 3.48 -3.84
CA ASP A 147 18.52 3.41 -2.37
C ASP A 147 17.67 4.43 -1.62
N VAL A 148 17.20 5.49 -2.26
CA VAL A 148 16.35 6.52 -1.63
C VAL A 148 15.05 5.91 -1.09
N LEU A 149 14.48 4.92 -1.78
CA LEU A 149 13.29 4.21 -1.28
C LEU A 149 13.58 3.45 0.01
N ARG A 150 14.72 2.77 0.11
CA ARG A 150 15.13 2.07 1.33
C ARG A 150 15.28 3.05 2.51
N GLU A 151 15.88 4.20 2.26
CA GLU A 151 16.00 5.25 3.27
C GLU A 151 14.64 5.80 3.69
N LEU A 152 13.71 6.02 2.74
CA LEU A 152 12.35 6.44 3.05
C LEU A 152 11.62 5.41 3.91
N PHE A 153 11.77 4.11 3.63
CA PHE A 153 11.16 3.07 4.45
C PHE A 153 11.76 3.02 5.86
N ASN A 154 13.05 3.28 6.02
CA ASN A 154 13.68 3.37 7.34
C ASN A 154 13.18 4.58 8.13
N ASP A 155 13.06 5.74 7.50
CA ASP A 155 12.71 7.00 8.17
C ASP A 155 11.19 7.10 8.45
N TYR A 156 10.35 6.54 7.57
CA TYR A 156 8.90 6.63 7.65
C TYR A 156 8.22 5.31 8.06
N GLY A 157 9.00 4.24 8.29
CA GLY A 157 8.47 2.97 8.79
C GLY A 157 8.01 3.01 10.25
N PRO A 158 7.30 1.98 10.69
CA PRO A 158 6.79 0.88 9.88
C PRO A 158 5.70 1.33 8.91
N CYS A 159 5.60 0.67 7.77
CA CYS A 159 4.60 0.99 6.75
C CYS A 159 4.00 -0.28 6.12
N VAL A 160 2.76 -0.14 5.66
CA VAL A 160 2.04 -1.13 4.84
C VAL A 160 1.78 -0.49 3.49
N ILE A 161 2.26 -1.13 2.43
CA ILE A 161 2.09 -0.67 1.06
C ILE A 161 1.14 -1.65 0.36
N LEU A 162 0.01 -1.15 -0.08
CA LEU A 162 -1.02 -1.90 -0.77
C LEU A 162 -1.03 -1.49 -2.24
N VAL A 163 -0.81 -2.45 -3.13
CA VAL A 163 -0.81 -2.21 -4.57
C VAL A 163 -1.93 -3.03 -5.20
N ASP A 164 -2.95 -2.34 -5.72
CA ASP A 164 -4.06 -2.95 -6.44
C ASP A 164 -3.99 -2.60 -7.92
N GLU A 165 -4.51 -3.49 -8.76
CA GLU A 165 -4.60 -3.28 -10.22
C GLU A 165 -3.26 -2.93 -10.89
N TRP A 166 -2.15 -3.50 -10.39
CA TRP A 166 -0.80 -3.28 -10.94
C TRP A 166 -0.73 -3.57 -12.44
N VAL A 167 -1.35 -4.68 -12.88
CA VAL A 167 -1.36 -5.06 -14.29
C VAL A 167 -2.11 -4.04 -15.14
N ALA A 168 -3.16 -3.43 -14.61
CA ALA A 168 -3.90 -2.38 -15.32
C ALA A 168 -3.03 -1.13 -15.54
N TYR A 169 -2.18 -0.78 -14.57
CA TYR A 169 -1.19 0.28 -14.72
C TYR A 169 -0.11 -0.10 -15.73
N ALA A 170 0.49 -1.30 -15.58
CA ALA A 170 1.58 -1.78 -16.43
C ALA A 170 1.18 -1.85 -17.92
N ARG A 171 -0.08 -2.17 -18.22
CA ARG A 171 -0.60 -2.21 -19.59
C ARG A 171 -0.67 -0.83 -20.27
N GLN A 172 -0.64 0.26 -19.51
CA GLN A 172 -0.64 1.61 -20.06
C GLN A 172 0.78 2.10 -20.37
N LEU A 173 1.79 1.38 -19.91
CA LEU A 173 3.19 1.68 -20.18
C LEU A 173 3.58 1.13 -21.55
N HIS A 174 4.40 1.86 -22.28
CA HIS A 174 5.00 1.43 -23.53
C HIS A 174 6.49 1.77 -23.56
N ASP A 175 7.22 1.19 -24.50
CA ASP A 175 8.68 1.25 -24.53
C ASP A 175 9.26 2.63 -24.96
N GLN A 176 8.41 3.59 -25.24
CA GLN A 176 8.83 4.94 -25.60
C GLN A 176 8.91 5.81 -24.35
N SER A 177 9.93 6.65 -24.31
CA SER A 177 10.20 7.57 -23.17
C SER A 177 9.36 8.85 -23.19
N ASP A 178 8.20 8.83 -23.84
CA ASP A 178 7.30 9.98 -23.96
C ASP A 178 6.28 10.10 -22.81
N LEU A 179 6.18 9.08 -21.96
CA LEU A 179 5.32 9.11 -20.79
C LEU A 179 6.00 9.84 -19.61
N PRO A 180 5.32 10.77 -18.93
CA PRO A 180 5.83 11.43 -17.74
C PRO A 180 6.25 10.47 -16.61
N ALA A 181 5.63 9.30 -16.53
CA ALA A 181 5.96 8.25 -15.55
C ALA A 181 7.09 7.31 -16.00
N GLY A 182 7.64 7.51 -17.20
CA GLY A 182 8.60 6.57 -17.80
C GLY A 182 7.96 5.36 -18.47
N GLY A 183 8.77 4.58 -19.16
CA GLY A 183 8.35 3.37 -19.86
C GLY A 183 8.25 2.15 -18.97
N PHE A 184 7.88 1.02 -19.59
CA PHE A 184 7.70 -0.27 -18.93
C PHE A 184 8.96 -0.72 -18.16
N GLU A 185 10.12 -0.65 -18.79
CA GLU A 185 11.40 -1.07 -18.18
C GLU A 185 11.72 -0.33 -16.87
N THR A 186 11.48 1.00 -16.85
CA THR A 186 11.71 1.81 -15.65
C THR A 186 10.79 1.37 -14.50
N GLN A 187 9.53 1.10 -14.80
CA GLN A 187 8.54 0.67 -13.81
C GLN A 187 8.78 -0.78 -13.36
N PHE A 188 9.23 -1.64 -14.27
CA PHE A 188 9.56 -3.03 -13.95
C PHE A 188 10.77 -3.12 -12.99
N THR A 189 11.76 -2.25 -13.15
CA THR A 189 12.90 -2.18 -12.23
C THR A 189 12.50 -1.71 -10.83
N PHE A 190 11.42 -0.92 -10.73
CA PHE A 190 10.87 -0.47 -9.45
C PHE A 190 10.09 -1.57 -8.70
N ALA A 191 9.32 -2.38 -9.42
CA ALA A 191 8.41 -3.40 -8.87
C ALA A 191 9.12 -4.66 -8.40
#